data_31717e2ef2f48941a3d5c46aa198dc45
#
_entry.id   31717e2ef2f48941a3d5c46aa198dc45
#
_cell.length_a   1.000
_cell.length_b   1.000
_cell.length_c   1.000
_cell.angle_alpha   90.00
_cell.angle_beta   90.00
_cell.angle_gamma   90.00
#
_symmetry.space_group_name_H-M   'P 1'
#
loop_
_entity.id
_entity.type
_entity.pdbx_description
1 polymer ?
#
loop_
_entity_poly.entity_id
_entity_poly.type
_entity_poly.pdbx_seq_one_letter_code
_entity_poly.pdbx_strand_id
1 'polypeptide(L)'
;MLMIASLAITAALVFYTIGVFAERRAGHLNGRHLALFWAGLACDTTGTTVMTIMARTAGSEPTPAIHGITGLLAIILMLFHAGWATLVYVRGRRHDDKAIAQEQTFHRFSTIVWLLWLVPYIIGLLVGIPMIHMATAPAVVLSVIIVAILSFFLLRPANKVARA
;
A
#
# COMPACT_ATOMS: atom_id res chain seq x y z
N MET A 1 23.04 -3.34 3.59
CA MET A 1 22.05 -2.97 2.57
C MET A 1 20.69 -3.64 2.79
N LEU A 2 20.61 -4.97 2.99
CA LEU A 2 19.32 -5.66 3.23
C LEU A 2 18.52 -5.06 4.40
N MET A 3 19.16 -4.78 5.52
CA MET A 3 18.53 -4.17 6.68
C MET A 3 17.91 -2.80 6.37
N ILE A 4 18.60 -1.97 5.59
CA ILE A 4 18.08 -0.65 5.17
C ILE A 4 16.84 -0.82 4.30
N ALA A 5 16.87 -1.73 3.32
CA ALA A 5 15.75 -2.02 2.46
C ALA A 5 14.54 -2.55 3.24
N SER A 6 14.76 -3.50 4.15
CA SER A 6 13.70 -4.06 5.00
C SER A 6 13.08 -3.01 5.93
N LEU A 7 13.90 -2.16 6.54
CA LEU A 7 13.41 -1.06 7.37
C LEU A 7 12.60 -0.04 6.56
N ALA A 8 13.07 0.32 5.37
CA ALA A 8 12.37 1.26 4.51
C ALA A 8 11.00 0.70 4.08
N ILE A 9 10.92 -0.55 3.63
CA ILE A 9 9.65 -1.18 3.22
C ILE A 9 8.71 -1.36 4.43
N THR A 10 9.25 -1.70 5.60
CA THR A 10 8.44 -1.78 6.83
C THR A 10 7.91 -0.41 7.24
N ALA A 11 8.73 0.65 7.13
CA ALA A 11 8.28 2.01 7.36
C ALA A 11 7.18 2.43 6.37
N ALA A 12 7.28 2.04 5.10
CA ALA A 12 6.22 2.24 4.10
C ALA A 12 4.91 1.58 4.52
N LEU A 13 4.93 0.32 4.99
CA LEU A 13 3.76 -0.36 5.53
C LEU A 13 3.11 0.44 6.68
N VAL A 14 3.91 0.90 7.63
CA VAL A 14 3.43 1.68 8.77
C VAL A 14 2.79 2.98 8.31
N PHE A 15 3.46 3.76 7.45
CA PHE A 15 2.95 5.04 6.96
C PHE A 15 1.66 4.87 6.15
N TYR A 16 1.61 3.92 5.23
CA TYR A 16 0.41 3.65 4.44
C TYR A 16 -0.74 3.17 5.31
N THR A 17 -0.48 2.24 6.23
CA THR A 17 -1.52 1.73 7.13
C THR A 17 -2.09 2.84 8.01
N ILE A 18 -1.23 3.62 8.67
CA ILE A 18 -1.69 4.75 9.49
C ILE A 18 -2.44 5.77 8.61
N GLY A 19 -1.90 6.12 7.44
CA GLY A 19 -2.50 7.09 6.52
C GLY A 19 -3.91 6.69 6.10
N VAL A 20 -4.09 5.46 5.60
CA VAL A 20 -5.38 4.94 5.12
C VAL A 20 -6.41 4.82 6.24
N PHE A 21 -6.03 4.27 7.38
CA PHE A 21 -7.00 4.08 8.48
C PHE A 21 -7.31 5.38 9.23
N ALA A 22 -6.35 6.29 9.38
CA ALA A 22 -6.59 7.60 9.98
C ALA A 22 -7.50 8.45 9.10
N GLU A 23 -7.29 8.46 7.78
CA GLU A 23 -8.11 9.15 6.80
C GLU A 23 -9.54 8.58 6.80
N ARG A 24 -9.68 7.25 6.76
CA ARG A 24 -10.98 6.58 6.83
C ARG A 24 -11.74 6.90 8.13
N ARG A 25 -11.03 6.95 9.27
CA ARG A 25 -11.62 7.24 10.57
C ARG A 25 -12.04 8.71 10.71
N ALA A 26 -11.26 9.62 10.13
CA ALA A 26 -11.54 11.05 10.14
C ALA A 26 -12.72 11.41 9.24
N GLY A 27 -13.02 10.61 8.22
CA GLY A 27 -14.06 10.89 7.22
C GLY A 27 -13.73 12.06 6.29
N HIS A 28 -12.54 12.63 6.42
CA HIS A 28 -12.04 13.72 5.56
C HIS A 28 -10.53 13.62 5.39
N LEU A 29 -10.04 14.10 4.25
CA LEU A 29 -8.63 14.13 3.93
C LEU A 29 -7.98 15.39 4.50
N ASN A 30 -6.88 15.24 5.24
CA ASN A 30 -6.11 16.36 5.78
C ASN A 30 -4.62 16.27 5.38
N GLY A 31 -3.88 17.36 5.64
CA GLY A 31 -2.45 17.44 5.27
C GLY A 31 -1.57 16.37 5.95
N ARG A 32 -1.95 15.85 7.12
CA ARG A 32 -1.20 14.79 7.81
C ARG A 32 -1.34 13.46 7.08
N HIS A 33 -2.55 13.12 6.61
CA HIS A 33 -2.78 11.91 5.81
C HIS A 33 -1.98 11.97 4.51
N LEU A 34 -1.96 13.13 3.85
CA LEU A 34 -1.18 13.36 2.64
C LEU A 34 0.33 13.17 2.90
N ALA A 35 0.85 13.73 3.99
CA ALA A 35 2.24 13.56 4.37
C ALA A 35 2.61 12.08 4.60
N LEU A 36 1.71 11.31 5.23
CA LEU A 36 1.90 9.86 5.43
C LEU A 36 1.93 9.08 4.11
N PHE A 37 1.06 9.42 3.15
CA PHE A 37 1.07 8.77 1.82
C PHE A 37 2.37 9.06 1.07
N TRP A 38 2.84 10.29 1.05
CA TRP A 38 4.10 10.65 0.40
C TRP A 38 5.33 10.08 1.12
N ALA A 39 5.33 10.07 2.46
CA ALA A 39 6.40 9.43 3.24
C ALA A 39 6.45 7.93 2.97
N GLY A 40 5.29 7.26 2.94
CA GLY A 40 5.18 5.86 2.58
C GLY A 40 5.74 5.56 1.19
N LEU A 41 5.37 6.38 0.20
CA LEU A 41 5.86 6.24 -1.18
C LEU A 41 7.39 6.44 -1.28
N ALA A 42 7.94 7.42 -0.57
CA ALA A 42 9.38 7.64 -0.54
C ALA A 42 10.13 6.44 0.09
N CYS A 43 9.61 5.91 1.20
CA CYS A 43 10.18 4.74 1.86
C CYS A 43 10.07 3.48 0.97
N ASP A 44 8.93 3.25 0.35
CA ASP A 44 8.68 2.10 -0.54
C ASP A 44 9.60 2.13 -1.76
N THR A 45 9.69 3.27 -2.43
CA THR A 45 10.58 3.48 -3.58
C THR A 45 12.05 3.28 -3.18
N THR A 46 12.46 3.80 -2.03
CA THR A 46 13.82 3.64 -1.51
C THR A 46 14.13 2.16 -1.24
N GLY A 47 13.27 1.47 -0.52
CA GLY A 47 13.45 0.06 -0.20
C GLY A 47 13.52 -0.83 -1.43
N THR A 48 12.59 -0.62 -2.38
CA THR A 48 12.53 -1.37 -3.64
C THR A 48 13.76 -1.09 -4.51
N THR A 49 14.24 0.16 -4.58
CA THR A 49 15.45 0.52 -5.32
C THR A 49 16.67 -0.18 -4.73
N VAL A 50 16.86 -0.14 -3.40
CA VAL A 50 17.96 -0.83 -2.73
C VAL A 50 17.92 -2.33 -2.99
N MET A 51 16.74 -2.97 -2.89
CA MET A 51 16.59 -4.40 -3.20
C MET A 51 16.92 -4.72 -4.65
N THR A 52 16.50 -3.87 -5.59
CA THR A 52 16.78 -4.05 -7.02
C THR A 52 18.29 -3.96 -7.30
N ILE A 53 18.98 -3.00 -6.69
CA ILE A 53 20.43 -2.86 -6.82
C ILE A 53 21.13 -4.11 -6.26
N MET A 54 20.72 -4.56 -5.07
CA MET A 54 21.29 -5.76 -4.45
C MET A 54 21.11 -7.01 -5.33
N ALA A 55 19.91 -7.22 -5.87
CA ALA A 55 19.62 -8.35 -6.75
C ALA A 55 20.51 -8.35 -8.00
N ARG A 56 20.76 -7.16 -8.58
CA ARG A 56 21.62 -7.01 -9.77
C ARG A 56 23.11 -7.21 -9.47
N THR A 57 23.58 -6.82 -8.28
CA THR A 57 25.00 -6.88 -7.93
C THR A 57 25.43 -8.20 -7.32
N ALA A 58 24.52 -8.96 -6.72
CA ALA A 58 24.84 -10.19 -6.02
C ALA A 58 25.05 -11.40 -6.96
N GLY A 59 24.79 -11.29 -8.28
CA GLY A 59 24.84 -12.42 -9.20
C GLY A 59 23.93 -13.58 -8.81
N SER A 60 23.00 -13.33 -7.88
CA SER A 60 22.06 -14.31 -7.33
C SER A 60 21.09 -14.78 -8.42
N GLU A 61 20.55 -15.98 -8.25
CA GLU A 61 19.40 -16.46 -9.03
C GLU A 61 18.38 -15.33 -9.20
N PRO A 62 17.88 -15.09 -10.43
CA PRO A 62 16.98 -13.97 -10.69
C PRO A 62 15.76 -14.09 -9.78
N THR A 63 15.54 -13.05 -8.98
CA THR A 63 14.28 -12.91 -8.22
C THR A 63 13.11 -13.17 -9.17
N PRO A 64 12.11 -13.95 -8.76
CA PRO A 64 10.99 -14.27 -9.63
C PRO A 64 10.44 -12.99 -10.29
N ALA A 65 10.41 -12.97 -11.62
CA ALA A 65 9.98 -11.79 -12.39
C ALA A 65 8.63 -11.23 -11.93
N ILE A 66 7.77 -12.12 -11.42
CA ILE A 66 6.46 -11.78 -10.88
C ILE A 66 6.56 -10.81 -9.70
N HIS A 67 7.53 -10.97 -8.80
CA HIS A 67 7.70 -10.05 -7.66
C HIS A 67 8.17 -8.66 -8.12
N GLY A 68 9.09 -8.60 -9.07
CA GLY A 68 9.55 -7.33 -9.65
C GLY A 68 8.44 -6.58 -10.36
N ILE A 69 7.64 -7.28 -11.17
CA ILE A 69 6.52 -6.69 -11.92
C ILE A 69 5.42 -6.21 -10.96
N THR A 70 5.01 -7.05 -10.02
CA THR A 70 3.95 -6.69 -9.06
C THR A 70 4.38 -5.55 -8.13
N GLY A 71 5.66 -5.51 -7.72
CA GLY A 71 6.22 -4.42 -6.93
C GLY A 71 6.24 -3.09 -7.69
N LEU A 72 6.65 -3.10 -8.97
CA LEU A 72 6.62 -1.90 -9.80
C LEU A 72 5.19 -1.38 -10.00
N LEU A 73 4.24 -2.27 -10.31
CA LEU A 73 2.83 -1.90 -10.45
C LEU A 73 2.27 -1.32 -9.14
N ALA A 74 2.66 -1.87 -8.00
CA ALA A 74 2.26 -1.36 -6.69
C ALA A 74 2.78 0.07 -6.45
N ILE A 75 4.04 0.36 -6.78
CA ILE A 75 4.61 1.72 -6.67
C ILE A 75 3.86 2.71 -7.58
N ILE A 76 3.57 2.33 -8.83
CA ILE A 76 2.80 3.16 -9.75
C ILE A 76 1.40 3.45 -9.19
N LEU A 77 0.74 2.43 -8.65
CA LEU A 77 -0.58 2.57 -8.04
C LEU A 77 -0.55 3.49 -6.81
N MET A 78 0.48 3.38 -5.97
CA MET A 78 0.66 4.25 -4.80
C MET A 78 1.03 5.68 -5.18
N LEU A 79 1.79 5.87 -6.26
CA LEU A 79 2.05 7.21 -6.81
C LEU A 79 0.74 7.86 -7.31
N PHE A 80 -0.08 7.12 -8.03
CA PHE A 80 -1.40 7.58 -8.47
C PHE A 80 -2.29 7.90 -7.25
N HIS A 81 -2.30 7.05 -6.24
CA HIS A 81 -3.04 7.26 -4.99
C HIS A 81 -2.62 8.54 -4.27
N ALA A 82 -1.32 8.75 -4.04
CA ALA A 82 -0.79 9.97 -3.39
C ALA A 82 -1.08 11.24 -4.22
N GLY A 83 -0.95 11.14 -5.54
CA GLY A 83 -1.30 12.22 -6.46
C GLY A 83 -2.78 12.59 -6.42
N TRP A 84 -3.67 11.59 -6.44
CA TRP A 84 -5.12 11.82 -6.32
C TRP A 84 -5.49 12.37 -4.94
N ALA A 85 -4.90 11.85 -3.85
CA ALA A 85 -5.05 12.42 -2.52
C ALA A 85 -4.70 13.92 -2.50
N THR A 86 -3.59 14.28 -3.15
CA THR A 86 -3.18 15.69 -3.28
C THR A 86 -4.21 16.53 -4.01
N LEU A 87 -4.75 16.04 -5.11
CA LEU A 87 -5.77 16.74 -5.89
C LEU A 87 -7.07 16.94 -5.09
N VAL A 88 -7.55 15.89 -4.41
CA VAL A 88 -8.76 15.95 -3.57
C VAL A 88 -8.55 16.93 -2.44
N TYR A 89 -7.41 16.89 -1.76
CA TYR A 89 -7.07 17.82 -0.68
C TYR A 89 -7.05 19.28 -1.13
N VAL A 90 -6.40 19.58 -2.26
CA VAL A 90 -6.30 20.95 -2.80
C VAL A 90 -7.67 21.48 -3.24
N ARG A 91 -8.49 20.63 -3.88
CA ARG A 91 -9.86 21.00 -4.28
C ARG A 91 -10.78 21.21 -3.08
N GLY A 92 -10.71 20.38 -2.06
CA GLY A 92 -11.47 20.52 -0.83
C GLY A 92 -11.22 21.87 -0.13
N ARG A 93 -9.98 22.38 -0.17
CA ARG A 93 -9.65 23.72 0.37
C ARG A 93 -10.26 24.87 -0.43
N ARG A 94 -10.68 24.65 -1.66
CA ARG A 94 -11.31 25.65 -2.53
C ARG A 94 -12.85 25.68 -2.42
N HIS A 95 -13.43 24.94 -1.48
CA HIS A 95 -14.90 24.84 -1.27
C HIS A 95 -15.67 24.42 -2.53
N ASP A 96 -15.11 23.50 -3.30
CA ASP A 96 -15.79 22.93 -4.47
C ASP A 96 -16.78 21.85 -3.98
N ASP A 97 -18.09 22.01 -4.25
CA ASP A 97 -19.14 21.05 -3.86
C ASP A 97 -18.87 19.63 -4.39
N LYS A 98 -18.15 19.53 -5.50
CA LYS A 98 -17.69 18.24 -6.07
C LYS A 98 -16.62 17.55 -5.21
N ALA A 99 -15.93 18.29 -4.33
CA ALA A 99 -14.88 17.76 -3.49
C ALA A 99 -15.44 16.74 -2.47
N ILE A 100 -16.65 16.97 -1.93
CA ILE A 100 -17.28 16.06 -0.95
C ILE A 100 -17.56 14.68 -1.57
N ALA A 101 -18.12 14.65 -2.79
CA ALA A 101 -18.37 13.40 -3.50
C ALA A 101 -17.08 12.67 -3.89
N GLN A 102 -16.03 13.42 -4.26
CA GLN A 102 -14.71 12.88 -4.57
C GLN A 102 -14.04 12.29 -3.33
N GLU A 103 -14.21 12.91 -2.18
CA GLU A 103 -13.64 12.44 -0.91
C GLU A 103 -14.25 11.09 -0.48
N GLN A 104 -15.57 10.93 -0.58
CA GLN A 104 -16.24 9.66 -0.30
C GLN A 104 -15.76 8.53 -1.22
N THR A 105 -15.56 8.83 -2.50
CA THR A 105 -14.99 7.87 -3.47
C THR A 105 -13.54 7.54 -3.12
N PHE A 106 -12.78 8.53 -2.69
CA PHE A 106 -11.37 8.38 -2.31
C PHE A 106 -11.19 7.44 -1.11
N HIS A 107 -12.04 7.50 -0.09
CA HIS A 107 -11.95 6.60 1.08
C HIS A 107 -11.99 5.11 0.71
N ARG A 108 -12.91 4.73 -0.19
CA ARG A 108 -12.98 3.34 -0.66
C ARG A 108 -11.79 2.98 -1.54
N PHE A 109 -11.42 3.87 -2.45
CA PHE A 109 -10.27 3.70 -3.33
C PHE A 109 -8.98 3.55 -2.53
N SER A 110 -8.73 4.41 -1.55
CA SER A 110 -7.57 4.37 -0.66
C SER A 110 -7.40 3.00 0.01
N THR A 111 -8.49 2.44 0.55
CA THR A 111 -8.47 1.10 1.15
C THR A 111 -8.16 0.01 0.13
N ILE A 112 -8.74 0.09 -1.09
CA ILE A 112 -8.49 -0.90 -2.15
C ILE A 112 -7.03 -0.84 -2.62
N VAL A 113 -6.49 0.35 -2.81
CA VAL A 113 -5.08 0.53 -3.21
C VAL A 113 -4.13 -0.05 -2.16
N TRP A 114 -4.38 0.21 -0.87
CA TRP A 114 -3.60 -0.36 0.21
C TRP A 114 -3.67 -1.90 0.22
N LEU A 115 -4.84 -2.49 0.02
CA LEU A 115 -5.01 -3.94 -0.06
C LEU A 115 -4.26 -4.54 -1.26
N LEU A 116 -4.32 -3.91 -2.43
CA LEU A 116 -3.58 -4.35 -3.61
C LEU A 116 -2.06 -4.24 -3.41
N TRP A 117 -1.59 -3.19 -2.76
CA TRP A 117 -0.19 -3.00 -2.41
C TRP A 117 0.31 -4.05 -1.40
N LEU A 118 -0.55 -4.52 -0.49
CA LEU A 118 -0.20 -5.57 0.47
C LEU A 118 0.18 -6.89 -0.19
N VAL A 119 -0.35 -7.21 -1.38
CA VAL A 119 -0.04 -8.46 -2.08
C VAL A 119 1.47 -8.60 -2.35
N PRO A 120 2.13 -7.71 -3.12
CA PRO A 120 3.57 -7.80 -3.35
C PRO A 120 4.39 -7.64 -2.06
N TYR A 121 3.91 -6.87 -1.09
CA TYR A 121 4.55 -6.77 0.22
C TYR A 121 4.62 -8.12 0.93
N ILE A 122 3.50 -8.85 1.04
CA ILE A 122 3.46 -10.17 1.69
C ILE A 122 4.27 -11.20 0.90
N ILE A 123 4.21 -11.18 -0.44
CA ILE A 123 5.05 -12.06 -1.27
C ILE A 123 6.52 -11.82 -0.96
N GLY A 124 6.96 -10.55 -0.96
CA GLY A 124 8.35 -10.18 -0.66
C GLY A 124 8.79 -10.62 0.74
N LEU A 125 7.89 -10.52 1.72
CA LEU A 125 8.14 -10.95 3.09
C LEU A 125 8.34 -12.48 3.16
N LEU A 126 7.43 -13.25 2.54
CA LEU A 126 7.44 -14.72 2.59
C LEU A 126 8.61 -15.35 1.82
N VAL A 127 9.00 -14.74 0.71
CA VAL A 127 10.12 -15.20 -0.13
C VAL A 127 11.46 -14.68 0.39
N GLY A 128 11.48 -13.42 0.88
CA GLY A 128 12.72 -12.73 1.22
C GLY A 128 13.27 -13.01 2.62
N ILE A 129 12.45 -13.51 3.56
CA ILE A 129 12.93 -13.83 4.91
C ILE A 129 13.68 -15.16 4.90
N PRO A 130 14.99 -15.20 5.28
CA PRO A 130 15.81 -16.41 5.22
C PRO A 130 15.26 -17.60 6.02
N MET A 131 14.54 -17.33 7.11
CA MET A 131 13.95 -18.37 7.96
C MET A 131 12.70 -19.03 7.33
N ILE A 132 11.98 -18.33 6.47
CA ILE A 132 10.73 -18.80 5.86
C ILE A 132 11.03 -19.39 4.49
N HIS A 133 11.81 -18.70 3.66
CA HIS A 133 12.27 -19.08 2.32
C HIS A 133 11.22 -19.83 1.51
N MET A 134 10.00 -19.29 1.49
CA MET A 134 8.87 -19.94 0.84
C MET A 134 9.00 -19.88 -0.68
N ALA A 135 8.68 -20.98 -1.37
CA ALA A 135 8.59 -20.98 -2.83
C ALA A 135 7.57 -19.94 -3.32
N THR A 136 7.80 -19.36 -4.50
CA THR A 136 7.00 -18.25 -5.02
C THR A 136 5.51 -18.59 -5.18
N ALA A 137 5.18 -19.78 -5.70
CA ALA A 137 3.79 -20.17 -5.93
C ALA A 137 2.94 -20.20 -4.63
N PRO A 138 3.34 -20.90 -3.56
CA PRO A 138 2.59 -20.87 -2.30
C PRO A 138 2.61 -19.47 -1.64
N ALA A 139 3.68 -18.67 -1.79
CA ALA A 139 3.71 -17.31 -1.27
C ALA A 139 2.66 -16.40 -1.95
N VAL A 140 2.48 -16.52 -3.26
CA VAL A 140 1.43 -15.81 -4.01
C VAL A 140 0.05 -16.24 -3.54
N VAL A 141 -0.22 -17.54 -3.46
CA VAL A 141 -1.52 -18.07 -3.02
C VAL A 141 -1.84 -17.58 -1.60
N LEU A 142 -0.90 -17.68 -0.68
CA LEU A 142 -1.11 -17.25 0.70
C LEU A 142 -1.34 -15.74 0.81
N SER A 143 -0.59 -14.92 0.08
CA SER A 143 -0.77 -13.47 0.08
C SER A 143 -2.15 -13.07 -0.46
N VAL A 144 -2.62 -13.70 -1.53
CA VAL A 144 -3.95 -13.45 -2.09
C VAL A 144 -5.04 -13.86 -1.10
N ILE A 145 -4.91 -15.00 -0.43
CA ILE A 145 -5.87 -15.44 0.61
C ILE A 145 -5.93 -14.44 1.76
N ILE A 146 -4.78 -14.01 2.28
CA ILE A 146 -4.72 -13.03 3.38
C ILE A 146 -5.41 -11.72 2.95
N VAL A 147 -5.08 -11.21 1.78
CA VAL A 147 -5.66 -9.95 1.27
C VAL A 147 -7.16 -10.11 0.98
N ALA A 148 -7.62 -11.25 0.48
CA ALA A 148 -9.04 -11.52 0.28
C ALA A 148 -9.82 -11.53 1.61
N ILE A 149 -9.27 -12.14 2.65
CA ILE A 149 -9.86 -12.13 4.00
C ILE A 149 -9.94 -10.70 4.54
N LEU A 150 -8.84 -9.94 4.46
CA LEU A 150 -8.82 -8.53 4.89
C LEU A 150 -9.82 -7.68 4.10
N SER A 151 -9.91 -7.88 2.78
CA SER A 151 -10.87 -7.19 1.90
C SER A 151 -12.30 -7.44 2.33
N PHE A 152 -12.62 -8.70 2.66
CA PHE A 152 -13.96 -9.07 3.11
C PHE A 152 -14.35 -8.33 4.41
N PHE A 153 -13.45 -8.21 5.38
CA PHE A 153 -13.73 -7.51 6.63
C PHE A 153 -13.75 -5.99 6.46
N LEU A 154 -12.83 -5.42 5.68
CA LEU A 154 -12.66 -3.98 5.57
C LEU A 154 -13.65 -3.33 4.60
N LEU A 155 -14.07 -4.04 3.54
CA LEU A 155 -14.97 -3.50 2.52
C LEU A 155 -16.44 -3.86 2.76
N ARG A 156 -16.76 -4.65 3.79
CA ARG A 156 -18.14 -4.90 4.18
C ARG A 156 -18.85 -3.58 4.49
N PRO A 157 -20.04 -3.34 3.93
CA PRO A 157 -20.87 -2.22 4.37
C PRO A 157 -21.17 -2.43 5.86
N ALA A 158 -20.91 -1.40 6.67
CA ALA A 158 -21.36 -1.40 8.05
C ALA A 158 -22.88 -1.58 8.02
N ASN A 159 -23.38 -2.72 8.51
CA ASN A 159 -24.81 -2.89 8.73
C ASN A 159 -25.23 -1.72 9.63
N LYS A 160 -26.06 -0.84 9.09
CA LYS A 160 -26.81 0.12 9.90
C LYS A 160 -27.80 -0.72 10.72
N VAL A 161 -27.29 -1.29 11.82
CA VAL A 161 -28.17 -1.79 12.87
C VAL A 161 -28.96 -0.60 13.33
N ALA A 162 -30.25 -0.65 13.04
CA ALA A 162 -31.24 0.33 13.41
C ALA A 162 -31.00 0.82 14.84
N ARG A 163 -30.75 2.10 14.99
CA ARG A 163 -31.06 2.79 16.24
C ARG A 163 -32.57 3.02 16.18
N ALA A 164 -33.32 2.07 16.71
CA ALA A 164 -34.68 2.30 17.19
C ALA A 164 -34.62 3.06 18.50
#